data_9d79259281dc47845f4c78a309fd4f62
#
_entry.id   9d79259281dc47845f4c78a309fd4f62
#
_cell.length_a   1.000
_cell.length_b   1.000
_cell.length_c   1.000
_cell.angle_alpha   90.00
_cell.angle_beta   90.00
_cell.angle_gamma   90.00
#
_symmetry.space_group_name_H-M   'P 1'
#
loop_
_entity.id
_entity.type
_entity.pdbx_description
1 polymer ?
#
loop_
_entity_poly.entity_id
_entity_poly.type
_entity_poly.pdbx_seq_one_letter_code
_entity_poly.pdbx_strand_id
1 'polypeptide(L)'
;MPDLYRETECLIIGTGIAGATCAYIAAKSGLRVCLLTKRSDPSITNTNSAQGGIVYTGQNDSPELLKRDILAAGRHVNSVDAVEFLSQNGPRIVKEVLIDDLKVNFTHLKGAEDENYDLTR
;
A
#
# COMPACT_ATOMS: atom_id res chain seq x y z
N MET A 1 19.07 -33.73 -11.29
CA MET A 1 18.65 -32.33 -11.25
C MET A 1 17.93 -32.14 -9.93
N PRO A 2 18.25 -31.14 -9.11
CA PRO A 2 17.47 -30.91 -7.90
C PRO A 2 16.03 -30.59 -8.32
N ASP A 3 15.07 -31.14 -7.59
CA ASP A 3 13.65 -30.94 -7.83
C ASP A 3 13.34 -29.45 -7.83
N LEU A 4 12.89 -28.95 -8.98
CA LEU A 4 12.50 -27.56 -9.20
C LEU A 4 11.12 -27.22 -8.60
N TYR A 5 10.51 -28.16 -7.88
CA TYR A 5 9.21 -27.99 -7.25
C TYR A 5 9.35 -27.41 -5.84
N ARG A 6 8.65 -26.31 -5.58
CA ARG A 6 8.47 -25.75 -4.25
C ARG A 6 6.99 -25.71 -3.94
N GLU A 7 6.62 -26.28 -2.81
CA GLU A 7 5.26 -26.19 -2.30
C GLU A 7 5.11 -24.91 -1.46
N THR A 8 4.04 -24.21 -1.71
CA THR A 8 3.67 -23.00 -0.97
C THR A 8 2.15 -22.97 -0.77
N GLU A 9 1.70 -22.30 0.28
CA GLU A 9 0.26 -22.14 0.56
C GLU A 9 -0.28 -20.90 -0.14
N CYS A 10 0.58 -19.92 -0.43
CA CYS A 10 0.22 -18.71 -1.12
C CYS A 10 1.31 -18.34 -2.14
N LEU A 11 0.93 -18.28 -3.40
CA LEU A 11 1.79 -17.82 -4.49
C LEU A 11 1.37 -16.42 -4.92
N ILE A 12 2.29 -15.47 -4.88
CA ILE A 12 2.06 -14.08 -5.27
C ILE A 12 2.98 -13.73 -6.43
N ILE A 13 2.42 -13.11 -7.46
CA ILE A 13 3.16 -12.72 -8.67
C ILE A 13 3.26 -11.19 -8.72
N GLY A 14 4.48 -10.69 -8.57
CA GLY A 14 4.81 -9.27 -8.56
C GLY A 14 5.27 -8.75 -7.21
N THR A 15 6.37 -8.00 -7.20
CA THR A 15 7.05 -7.46 -6.01
C THR A 15 6.81 -5.97 -5.79
N GLY A 16 5.82 -5.37 -6.51
CA GLY A 16 5.34 -4.02 -6.21
C GLY A 16 4.59 -3.96 -4.88
N ILE A 17 4.17 -2.77 -4.46
CA ILE A 17 3.54 -2.55 -3.14
C ILE A 17 2.36 -3.49 -2.88
N ALA A 18 1.52 -3.75 -3.88
CA ALA A 18 0.37 -4.65 -3.73
C ALA A 18 0.79 -6.09 -3.41
N GLY A 19 1.73 -6.64 -4.20
CA GLY A 19 2.24 -8.00 -3.99
C GLY A 19 3.03 -8.12 -2.69
N ALA A 20 3.88 -7.14 -2.39
CA ALA A 20 4.67 -7.12 -1.16
C ALA A 20 3.77 -7.04 0.08
N THR A 21 2.75 -6.18 0.09
CA THR A 21 1.79 -6.06 1.20
C THR A 21 0.98 -7.34 1.37
N CYS A 22 0.52 -7.94 0.26
CA CYS A 22 -0.21 -9.21 0.29
C CYS A 22 0.68 -10.33 0.87
N ALA A 23 1.95 -10.42 0.43
CA ALA A 23 2.91 -11.39 0.94
C ALA A 23 3.17 -11.20 2.44
N TYR A 24 3.36 -9.95 2.87
CA TYR A 24 3.56 -9.61 4.27
C TYR A 24 2.39 -10.06 5.15
N ILE A 25 1.15 -9.70 4.77
CA ILE A 25 -0.06 -10.05 5.52
C ILE A 25 -0.26 -11.57 5.56
N ALA A 26 -0.09 -12.26 4.44
CA ALA A 26 -0.21 -13.71 4.37
C ALA A 26 0.84 -14.41 5.26
N ALA A 27 2.10 -13.96 5.22
CA ALA A 27 3.16 -14.49 6.07
C ALA A 27 2.91 -14.19 7.56
N LYS A 28 2.43 -12.99 7.89
CA LYS A 28 2.04 -12.60 9.26
C LYS A 28 0.91 -13.49 9.80
N SER A 29 0.06 -14.00 8.91
CA SER A 29 -0.99 -14.98 9.24
C SER A 29 -0.50 -16.42 9.33
N GLY A 30 0.81 -16.66 9.21
CA GLY A 30 1.43 -17.98 9.34
C GLY A 30 1.49 -18.81 8.06
N LEU A 31 1.10 -18.26 6.91
CA LEU A 31 1.15 -18.98 5.64
C LEU A 31 2.57 -19.03 5.06
N ARG A 32 2.92 -20.14 4.44
CA ARG A 32 4.14 -20.26 3.64
C ARG A 32 3.93 -19.56 2.30
N VAL A 33 4.58 -18.41 2.12
CA VAL A 33 4.41 -17.54 0.96
C VAL A 33 5.57 -17.68 -0.02
N CYS A 34 5.26 -17.77 -1.31
CA CYS A 34 6.22 -17.59 -2.39
C CYS A 34 5.86 -16.32 -3.17
N LEU A 35 6.82 -15.40 -3.24
CA LEU A 35 6.69 -14.16 -3.99
C LEU A 35 7.59 -14.22 -5.22
N LEU A 36 7.00 -14.11 -6.41
CA LEU A 36 7.71 -14.18 -7.69
C LEU A 36 7.83 -12.79 -8.32
N THR A 37 8.96 -12.57 -8.96
CA THR A 37 9.18 -11.40 -9.81
C THR A 37 9.72 -11.83 -11.18
N LYS A 38 9.42 -11.03 -12.20
CA LYS A 38 9.99 -11.21 -13.55
C LYS A 38 11.42 -10.68 -13.68
N ARG A 39 11.90 -9.96 -12.67
CA ARG A 39 13.23 -9.35 -12.66
C ARG A 39 14.20 -10.19 -11.84
N SER A 40 15.48 -10.11 -12.16
CA SER A 40 16.56 -10.70 -11.34
C SER A 40 16.69 -10.03 -9.98
N ASP A 41 16.37 -8.73 -9.90
CA ASP A 41 16.32 -7.96 -8.67
C ASP A 41 14.84 -7.65 -8.33
N PRO A 42 14.32 -8.12 -7.20
CA PRO A 42 12.94 -7.89 -6.76
C PRO A 42 12.64 -6.42 -6.45
N SER A 43 13.63 -5.58 -6.23
CA SER A 43 13.45 -4.14 -5.98
C SER A 43 13.14 -3.34 -7.25
N ILE A 44 13.37 -3.88 -8.43
CA ILE A 44 13.07 -3.20 -9.70
C ILE A 44 11.57 -3.22 -9.96
N THR A 45 10.86 -2.27 -9.38
CA THR A 45 9.40 -2.12 -9.45
C THR A 45 9.03 -0.66 -9.69
N ASN A 46 7.82 -0.43 -10.18
CA ASN A 46 7.28 0.93 -10.28
C ASN A 46 7.16 1.58 -8.89
N THR A 47 6.87 0.80 -7.86
CA THR A 47 6.82 1.27 -6.47
C THR A 47 8.16 1.86 -6.02
N ASN A 48 9.26 1.19 -6.31
CA ASN A 48 10.59 1.68 -5.96
C ASN A 48 11.00 2.94 -6.74
N SER A 49 10.42 3.13 -7.93
CA SER A 49 10.65 4.31 -8.78
C SER A 49 9.58 5.39 -8.59
N ALA A 50 8.59 5.16 -7.74
CA ALA A 50 7.53 6.11 -7.50
C ALA A 50 8.08 7.35 -6.77
N GLN A 51 7.60 8.52 -7.21
CA GLN A 51 7.87 9.80 -6.56
C GLN A 51 6.55 10.36 -6.02
N GLY A 52 6.59 11.02 -4.86
CA GLY A 52 5.42 11.57 -4.21
C GLY A 52 4.99 10.76 -3.00
N GLY A 53 3.73 10.86 -2.65
CA GLY A 53 3.17 10.27 -1.45
C GLY A 53 2.24 9.10 -1.69
N ILE A 54 1.68 8.63 -0.61
CA ILE A 54 0.54 7.72 -0.61
C ILE A 54 -0.68 8.45 -0.06
N VAL A 55 -1.85 8.15 -0.60
CA VAL A 55 -3.10 8.80 -0.16
C VAL A 55 -3.44 8.35 1.27
N TYR A 56 -3.61 9.32 2.14
CA TYR A 56 -3.91 9.14 3.56
C TYR A 56 -4.91 10.20 4.03
N THR A 57 -5.56 10.00 5.18
CA THR A 57 -6.49 10.97 5.77
C THR A 57 -5.86 11.69 6.96
N GLY A 58 -6.08 12.99 7.06
CA GLY A 58 -5.63 13.84 8.15
C GLY A 58 -6.69 14.04 9.25
N GLN A 59 -6.36 14.90 10.23
CA GLN A 59 -7.21 15.16 11.39
C GLN A 59 -8.59 15.75 11.05
N ASN A 60 -8.67 16.56 9.98
CA ASN A 60 -9.92 17.23 9.55
C ASN A 60 -10.47 16.61 8.25
N ASP A 61 -10.22 15.35 8.05
CA ASP A 61 -10.54 14.63 6.84
C ASP A 61 -11.57 13.52 7.11
N SER A 62 -12.17 13.00 6.04
CA SER A 62 -13.09 11.89 6.14
C SER A 62 -13.01 10.99 4.91
N PRO A 63 -13.46 9.73 5.00
CA PRO A 63 -13.59 8.86 3.83
C PRO A 63 -14.45 9.48 2.72
N GLU A 64 -15.48 10.27 3.05
CA GLU A 64 -16.37 10.93 2.09
C GLU A 64 -15.64 12.05 1.35
N LEU A 65 -14.81 12.85 2.04
CA LEU A 65 -13.99 13.87 1.40
C LEU A 65 -12.95 13.23 0.50
N LEU A 66 -12.25 12.21 0.96
CA LEU A 66 -11.29 11.45 0.18
C LEU A 66 -11.94 10.83 -1.07
N LYS A 67 -13.12 10.21 -0.92
CA LYS A 67 -13.89 9.67 -2.04
C LYS A 67 -14.20 10.73 -3.07
N ARG A 68 -14.70 11.89 -2.63
CA ARG A 68 -15.03 13.03 -3.51
C ARG A 68 -13.80 13.47 -4.29
N ASP A 69 -12.67 13.63 -3.63
CA ASP A 69 -11.43 14.10 -4.24
C ASP A 69 -10.88 13.09 -5.26
N ILE A 70 -10.93 11.79 -4.96
CA ILE A 70 -10.54 10.74 -5.90
C ILE A 70 -11.44 10.72 -7.14
N LEU A 71 -12.78 10.85 -6.95
CA LEU A 71 -13.72 10.89 -8.07
C LEU A 71 -13.48 12.13 -8.96
N ALA A 72 -13.25 13.28 -8.35
CA ALA A 72 -12.97 14.53 -9.07
C ALA A 72 -11.64 14.44 -9.84
N ALA A 73 -10.56 13.97 -9.21
CA ALA A 73 -9.25 13.79 -9.85
C ALA A 73 -9.32 12.81 -11.02
N GLY A 74 -10.11 11.75 -10.88
CA GLY A 74 -10.36 10.78 -11.95
C GLY A 74 -11.39 11.23 -12.99
N ARG A 75 -11.87 12.50 -12.95
CA ARG A 75 -12.91 13.02 -13.84
C ARG A 75 -14.17 12.14 -13.92
N HIS A 76 -14.53 11.52 -12.83
CA HIS A 76 -15.68 10.62 -12.67
C HIS A 76 -15.71 9.42 -13.63
N VAL A 77 -14.56 8.99 -14.17
CA VAL A 77 -14.43 7.72 -14.93
C VAL A 77 -14.02 6.54 -14.05
N ASN A 78 -13.83 6.78 -12.76
CA ASN A 78 -13.50 5.76 -11.77
C ASN A 78 -14.68 4.79 -11.56
N SER A 79 -14.37 3.57 -11.15
CA SER A 79 -15.36 2.71 -10.51
C SER A 79 -15.73 3.29 -9.14
N VAL A 80 -16.98 3.67 -8.96
CA VAL A 80 -17.46 4.27 -7.69
C VAL A 80 -17.28 3.30 -6.53
N ASP A 81 -17.59 2.02 -6.72
CA ASP A 81 -17.44 0.98 -5.68
C ASP A 81 -15.98 0.79 -5.26
N ALA A 82 -15.05 0.81 -6.23
CA ALA A 82 -13.63 0.72 -5.94
C ALA A 82 -13.11 1.95 -5.17
N VAL A 83 -13.59 3.15 -5.51
CA VAL A 83 -13.24 4.38 -4.80
C VAL A 83 -13.83 4.38 -3.39
N GLU A 84 -15.07 3.92 -3.22
CA GLU A 84 -15.70 3.75 -1.91
C GLU A 84 -14.86 2.82 -1.03
N PHE A 85 -14.55 1.63 -1.53
CA PHE A 85 -13.74 0.66 -0.81
C PHE A 85 -12.37 1.24 -0.42
N LEU A 86 -11.70 1.93 -1.36
CA LEU A 86 -10.38 2.53 -1.14
C LEU A 86 -10.44 3.64 -0.08
N SER A 87 -11.43 4.54 -0.17
CA SER A 87 -11.55 5.67 0.76
C SER A 87 -11.84 5.23 2.20
N GLN A 88 -12.61 4.15 2.36
CA GLN A 88 -12.95 3.61 3.67
C GLN A 88 -11.82 2.76 4.30
N ASN A 89 -11.08 2.02 3.50
CA ASN A 89 -10.12 1.03 4.01
C ASN A 89 -8.65 1.42 3.80
N GLY A 90 -8.34 2.20 2.75
CA GLY A 90 -6.97 2.54 2.38
C GLY A 90 -6.17 3.18 3.51
N PRO A 91 -6.65 4.27 4.12
CA PRO A 91 -5.92 4.95 5.20
C PRO A 91 -5.62 4.04 6.39
N ARG A 92 -6.57 3.19 6.77
CA ARG A 92 -6.38 2.21 7.85
C ARG A 92 -5.25 1.23 7.52
N ILE A 93 -5.22 0.69 6.30
CA ILE A 93 -4.18 -0.25 5.87
C ILE A 93 -2.80 0.44 5.78
N VAL A 94 -2.76 1.68 5.31
CA VAL A 94 -1.52 2.48 5.31
C VAL A 94 -0.99 2.63 6.74
N LYS A 95 -1.87 2.99 7.69
CA LYS A 95 -1.49 3.11 9.08
C LYS A 95 -0.98 1.78 9.65
N GLU A 96 -1.78 0.73 9.58
CA GLU A 96 -1.46 -0.56 10.17
C GLU A 96 -0.19 -1.18 9.59
N VAL A 97 -0.05 -1.18 8.26
CA VAL A 97 1.05 -1.89 7.60
C VAL A 97 2.29 -1.02 7.45
N LEU A 98 2.15 0.17 6.86
CA LEU A 98 3.33 0.97 6.54
C LEU A 98 3.86 1.75 7.75
N ILE A 99 2.97 2.31 8.56
CA ILE A 99 3.36 3.13 9.70
C ILE A 99 3.64 2.26 10.92
N ASP A 100 2.66 1.47 11.36
CA ASP A 100 2.74 0.76 12.64
C ASP A 100 3.61 -0.50 12.58
N ASP A 101 3.50 -1.30 11.52
CA ASP A 101 4.26 -2.55 11.39
C ASP A 101 5.66 -2.31 10.80
N LEU A 102 5.74 -1.70 9.62
CA LEU A 102 6.98 -1.55 8.86
C LEU A 102 7.79 -0.30 9.23
N LYS A 103 7.22 0.62 10.01
CA LYS A 103 7.87 1.87 10.46
C LYS A 103 8.43 2.68 9.29
N VAL A 104 7.70 2.76 8.19
CA VAL A 104 8.09 3.59 7.04
C VAL A 104 8.16 5.04 7.47
N ASN A 105 9.28 5.68 7.18
CA ASN A 105 9.51 7.08 7.57
C ASN A 105 8.84 8.02 6.55
N PHE A 106 7.65 8.49 6.88
CA PHE A 106 6.96 9.53 6.11
C PHE A 106 7.36 10.93 6.59
N THR A 107 7.23 11.93 5.72
CA THR A 107 7.51 13.32 6.07
C THR A 107 6.49 13.85 7.06
N HIS A 108 6.97 14.48 8.11
CA HIS A 108 6.16 15.18 9.12
C HIS A 108 6.15 16.68 8.89
N LEU A 109 5.10 17.35 9.33
CA LEU A 109 5.07 18.81 9.37
C LEU A 109 6.19 19.33 10.30
N LYS A 110 6.87 20.40 9.91
CA LYS A 110 7.95 20.99 10.70
C LYS A 110 7.45 21.37 12.11
N GLY A 111 8.08 20.79 13.13
CA GLY A 111 7.78 21.06 14.55
C GLY A 111 6.63 20.24 15.13
N ALA A 112 6.09 19.26 14.41
CA ALA A 112 5.14 18.32 14.94
C ALA A 112 5.86 17.04 15.39
N GLU A 113 5.73 16.71 16.65
CA GLU A 113 6.02 15.38 17.17
C GLU A 113 4.75 14.56 17.03
N ASP A 114 4.87 13.35 16.54
CA ASP A 114 3.83 12.30 16.41
C ASP A 114 2.56 12.64 15.59
N GLU A 115 2.23 11.74 14.63
CA GLU A 115 1.00 11.64 13.83
C GLU A 115 0.64 12.83 12.91
N ASN A 116 1.35 13.95 12.92
CA ASN A 116 1.13 15.06 11.97
C ASN A 116 2.01 14.91 10.73
N TYR A 117 1.58 14.04 9.83
CA TYR A 117 2.23 13.88 8.53
C TYR A 117 2.01 15.10 7.63
N ASP A 118 2.96 15.35 6.73
CA ASP A 118 2.78 16.35 5.68
C ASP A 118 1.80 15.82 4.64
N LEU A 119 0.55 16.26 4.75
CA LEU A 119 -0.55 15.86 3.88
C LEU A 119 -0.75 16.96 2.83
N THR A 120 -0.15 16.76 1.66
CA THR A 120 -0.41 17.60 0.49
C THR A 120 -1.52 16.98 -0.35
N ARG A 121 -2.57 17.75 -0.60
CA ARG A 121 -3.63 17.41 -1.54
C ARG A 121 -3.67 18.39 -2.70
#